data_e6309a6fd6fd442d962225ebada1d902
#
_entry.id   e6309a6fd6fd442d962225ebada1d902
#
_cell.length_a   1.000
_cell.length_b   1.000
_cell.length_c   1.000
_cell.angle_alpha   90.00
_cell.angle_beta   90.00
_cell.angle_gamma   90.00
#
_symmetry.space_group_name_H-M   'P 1'
#
loop_
_entity.id
_entity.type
_entity.pdbx_description
1 polymer ?
#
loop_
_entity_poly.entity_id
_entity_poly.type
_entity_poly.pdbx_seq_one_letter_code
_entity_poly.pdbx_strand_id
1 'polypeptide(L)'
;MIDTMDPSLPKVRLELWRADAVILFDWLISVDLNAVPITHPAEKQALADLLTRLEHETDISGVTQEQIDTAREEVARDMGW
;
A
#
# COMPACT_ATOMS: atom_id res chain seq x y z
N MET A 1 1.63 2.92 15.32
CA MET A 1 1.69 4.23 14.70
C MET A 1 0.38 4.96 14.78
N ILE A 2 0.43 6.24 15.07
CA ILE A 2 -0.76 7.05 15.23
C ILE A 2 -1.04 7.79 13.93
N ASP A 3 -2.30 7.80 13.53
CA ASP A 3 -2.77 8.59 12.40
C ASP A 3 -2.60 10.07 12.72
N THR A 4 -1.90 10.80 11.87
CA THR A 4 -1.63 12.22 12.08
C THR A 4 -2.79 13.11 11.65
N MET A 5 -3.80 12.52 10.98
CA MET A 5 -4.96 13.28 10.50
C MET A 5 -5.98 13.47 11.62
N ASP A 6 -6.66 14.60 11.58
CA ASP A 6 -7.76 14.88 12.49
C ASP A 6 -8.88 13.85 12.25
N PRO A 7 -9.34 13.14 13.30
CA PRO A 7 -10.40 12.15 13.12
C PRO A 7 -11.72 12.72 12.57
N SER A 8 -11.91 14.03 12.67
CA SER A 8 -13.13 14.69 12.16
C SER A 8 -13.07 14.94 10.65
N LEU A 9 -11.91 14.76 10.02
CA LEU A 9 -11.78 14.97 8.58
C LEU A 9 -12.48 13.87 7.80
N PRO A 10 -13.01 14.21 6.62
CA PRO A 10 -13.67 13.21 5.77
C PRO A 10 -12.74 12.06 5.39
N LYS A 11 -13.30 10.87 5.33
CA LYS A 11 -12.57 9.67 4.95
C LYS A 11 -13.21 9.02 3.73
N VAL A 12 -12.38 8.34 2.97
CA VAL A 12 -12.81 7.57 1.79
C VAL A 12 -12.61 6.10 2.08
N ARG A 13 -13.60 5.28 1.72
CA ARG A 13 -13.46 3.82 1.77
C ARG A 13 -13.08 3.34 0.39
N LEU A 14 -12.14 2.39 0.36
CA LEU A 14 -11.64 1.83 -0.88
C LEU A 14 -11.51 0.32 -0.73
N GLU A 15 -12.07 -0.40 -1.68
CA GLU A 15 -11.89 -1.85 -1.74
C GLU A 15 -10.84 -2.16 -2.79
N LEU A 16 -9.85 -2.96 -2.42
CA LEU A 16 -8.79 -3.39 -3.31
C LEU A 16 -8.83 -4.90 -3.44
N TRP A 17 -8.47 -5.40 -4.61
CA TRP A 17 -8.15 -6.81 -4.73
C TRP A 17 -7.01 -7.11 -3.79
N ARG A 18 -7.07 -8.26 -3.11
CA ARG A 18 -6.03 -8.62 -2.15
C ARG A 18 -4.65 -8.65 -2.81
N ALA A 19 -4.58 -9.17 -4.03
CA ALA A 19 -3.31 -9.23 -4.76
C ALA A 19 -2.73 -7.82 -4.98
N ASP A 20 -3.56 -6.86 -5.36
CA ASP A 20 -3.11 -5.48 -5.54
C ASP A 20 -2.60 -4.90 -4.22
N ALA A 21 -3.33 -5.14 -3.14
CA ALA A 21 -2.95 -4.62 -1.82
C ALA A 21 -1.62 -5.21 -1.36
N VAL A 22 -1.39 -6.50 -1.60
CA VAL A 22 -0.14 -7.17 -1.26
C VAL A 22 1.02 -6.55 -2.03
N ILE A 23 0.85 -6.31 -3.31
CA ILE A 23 1.88 -5.71 -4.16
C ILE A 23 2.20 -4.29 -3.69
N LEU A 24 1.18 -3.49 -3.42
CA LEU A 24 1.36 -2.12 -2.93
C LEU A 24 2.07 -2.10 -1.58
N PHE A 25 1.69 -2.99 -0.69
CA PHE A 25 2.33 -3.09 0.61
C PHE A 25 3.82 -3.41 0.46
N ASP A 26 4.17 -4.42 -0.33
CA ASP A 26 5.56 -4.80 -0.57
C ASP A 26 6.34 -3.65 -1.17
N TRP A 27 5.76 -2.97 -2.17
CA TRP A 27 6.41 -1.84 -2.80
C TRP A 27 6.68 -0.71 -1.81
N LEU A 28 5.68 -0.38 -0.99
CA LEU A 28 5.79 0.74 -0.06
C LEU A 28 6.80 0.50 1.05
N ILE A 29 6.96 -0.75 1.52
CA ILE A 29 7.95 -1.03 2.56
C ILE A 29 9.37 -1.12 2.01
N SER A 30 9.53 -1.36 0.71
CA SER A 30 10.85 -1.50 0.10
C SER A 30 11.32 -0.26 -0.64
N VAL A 31 10.41 0.64 -1.02
CA VAL A 31 10.78 1.85 -1.75
C VAL A 31 11.30 2.93 -0.80
N ASP A 32 12.27 3.69 -1.26
CA ASP A 32 12.69 4.89 -0.55
C ASP A 32 11.75 6.03 -0.94
N LEU A 33 10.86 6.42 -0.03
CA LEU A 33 9.89 7.48 -0.29
C LEU A 33 10.55 8.84 -0.56
N ASN A 34 11.80 9.02 -0.13
CA ASN A 34 12.54 10.24 -0.44
C ASN A 34 13.03 10.29 -1.89
N ALA A 35 13.09 9.12 -2.54
CA ALA A 35 13.52 9.01 -3.93
C ALA A 35 12.36 8.98 -4.92
N VAL A 36 11.13 8.84 -4.43
CA VAL A 36 9.95 8.85 -5.29
C VAL A 36 9.74 10.26 -5.83
N PRO A 37 9.49 10.42 -7.15
CA PRO A 37 9.29 11.76 -7.73
C PRO A 37 7.95 12.34 -7.29
N ILE A 38 8.00 13.16 -6.27
CA ILE A 38 6.83 13.86 -5.73
C ILE A 38 6.97 15.35 -5.98
N THR A 39 5.85 16.02 -6.13
CA THR A 39 5.81 17.46 -6.37
C THR A 39 5.43 18.26 -5.14
N HIS A 40 4.93 17.58 -4.11
CA HIS A 40 4.51 18.23 -2.87
C HIS A 40 4.75 17.27 -1.69
N PRO A 41 5.24 17.79 -0.53
CA PRO A 41 5.48 16.92 0.64
C PRO A 41 4.26 16.12 1.11
N ALA A 42 3.06 16.62 0.88
CA ALA A 42 1.84 15.92 1.25
C ALA A 42 1.68 14.59 0.50
N GLU A 43 2.25 14.47 -0.70
CA GLU A 43 2.21 13.22 -1.47
C GLU A 43 2.99 12.12 -0.77
N LYS A 44 4.15 12.46 -0.23
CA LYS A 44 4.94 11.51 0.56
C LYS A 44 4.19 11.09 1.81
N GLN A 45 3.56 12.05 2.49
CA GLN A 45 2.77 11.74 3.68
C GLN A 45 1.59 10.83 3.35
N ALA A 46 0.91 11.07 2.24
CA ALA A 46 -0.20 10.24 1.80
C ALA A 46 0.24 8.79 1.55
N LEU A 47 1.42 8.61 0.92
CA LEU A 47 1.97 7.26 0.71
C LEU A 47 2.32 6.58 2.03
N ALA A 48 2.88 7.32 2.97
CA ALA A 48 3.20 6.78 4.30
C ALA A 48 1.92 6.39 5.05
N ASP A 49 0.86 7.19 4.93
CA ASP A 49 -0.42 6.88 5.54
C ASP A 49 -1.04 5.62 4.93
N LEU A 50 -0.93 5.47 3.61
CA LEU A 50 -1.39 4.26 2.92
C LEU A 50 -0.65 3.03 3.43
N LEU A 51 0.67 3.12 3.56
CA LEU A 51 1.47 2.02 4.11
C LEU A 51 0.98 1.63 5.50
N THR A 52 0.74 2.63 6.36
CA THR A 52 0.26 2.39 7.71
C THR A 52 -1.07 1.64 7.71
N ARG A 53 -1.99 2.03 6.81
CA ARG A 53 -3.27 1.35 6.69
C ARG A 53 -3.11 -0.10 6.25
N LEU A 54 -2.24 -0.35 5.28
CA LEU A 54 -1.98 -1.70 4.80
C LEU A 54 -1.34 -2.56 5.88
N GLU A 55 -0.43 -2.00 6.68
CA GLU A 55 0.21 -2.72 7.79
C GLU A 55 -0.80 -3.22 8.82
N HIS A 56 -1.89 -2.49 9.02
CA HIS A 56 -2.90 -2.83 10.00
C HIS A 56 -3.99 -3.76 9.46
N GLU A 57 -3.96 -4.07 8.18
CA GLU A 57 -4.90 -5.01 7.59
C GLU A 57 -4.47 -6.44 7.89
N THR A 58 -5.37 -7.24 8.47
CA THR A 58 -5.05 -8.62 8.85
C THR A 58 -4.78 -9.49 7.63
N ASP A 59 -5.39 -9.19 6.49
CA ASP A 59 -5.19 -9.94 5.26
C ASP A 59 -3.83 -9.66 4.60
N ILE A 60 -3.16 -8.59 5.01
CA ILE A 60 -1.88 -8.17 4.45
C ILE A 60 -0.73 -8.43 5.41
N SER A 61 -0.98 -8.25 6.72
CA SER A 61 0.03 -8.39 7.75
C SER A 61 0.60 -9.81 7.74
N GLY A 62 1.92 -9.91 7.77
CA GLY A 62 2.60 -11.20 7.81
C GLY A 62 2.68 -11.92 6.48
N VAL A 63 2.42 -11.24 5.37
CA VAL A 63 2.53 -11.83 4.03
C VAL A 63 3.96 -12.29 3.76
N THR A 64 4.10 -13.47 3.16
CA THR A 64 5.40 -14.05 2.82
C THR A 64 5.85 -13.63 1.43
N GLN A 65 7.15 -13.84 1.14
CA GLN A 65 7.67 -13.58 -0.20
C GLN A 65 6.95 -14.42 -1.26
N GLU A 66 6.63 -15.67 -0.93
CA GLU A 66 5.88 -16.54 -1.84
C GLU A 66 4.50 -15.97 -2.15
N GLN A 67 3.83 -15.43 -1.15
CA GLN A 67 2.52 -14.80 -1.34
C GLN A 67 2.63 -13.53 -2.18
N ILE A 68 3.71 -12.77 -2.01
CA ILE A 68 3.97 -11.58 -2.82
C ILE A 68 4.19 -11.97 -4.27
N ASP A 69 4.99 -13.00 -4.51
CA ASP A 69 5.27 -13.47 -5.88
C ASP A 69 3.99 -13.98 -6.54
N THR A 70 3.16 -14.70 -5.80
CA THR A 70 1.87 -15.18 -6.28
C THR A 70 0.96 -14.00 -6.64
N ALA A 71 0.94 -12.98 -5.80
CA ALA A 71 0.13 -11.79 -6.06
C ALA A 71 0.57 -11.08 -7.35
N ARG A 72 1.88 -10.97 -7.56
CA ARG A 72 2.42 -10.39 -8.79
C ARG A 72 1.97 -11.16 -10.01
N GLU A 73 2.00 -12.49 -9.96
CA GLU A 73 1.56 -13.34 -11.05
C GLU A 73 0.06 -13.18 -11.32
N GLU A 74 -0.74 -13.10 -10.27
CA GLU A 74 -2.18 -12.92 -10.41
C GLU A 74 -2.53 -11.61 -11.11
N VAL A 75 -1.91 -10.51 -10.68
CA VAL A 75 -2.16 -9.20 -11.27
C VAL A 75 -1.65 -9.16 -12.71
N ALA A 76 -0.45 -9.67 -12.96
CA ALA A 76 0.12 -9.68 -14.30
C ALA A 76 -0.77 -10.48 -15.27
N ARG A 77 -1.27 -11.63 -14.83
CA ARG A 77 -2.16 -12.45 -15.64
C ARG A 77 -3.47 -11.74 -15.94
N ASP A 78 -4.05 -11.11 -14.93
CA ASP A 78 -5.32 -10.41 -15.06
C ASP A 78 -5.20 -9.21 -16.00
N MET A 79 -4.04 -8.57 -16.01
CA MET A 79 -3.76 -7.42 -16.88
C MET A 79 -3.33 -7.85 -18.28
N GLY A 80 -3.06 -9.13 -18.52
CA GLY A 80 -2.58 -9.62 -19.80
C GLY A 80 -1.09 -9.38 -20.04
N TRP A 81 -0.33 -9.27 -19.00
CA TRP A 81 1.10 -8.94 -19.10
C TRP A 81 1.95 -10.18 -19.31
#